data_c35eee3c450f383387eec3e630cdb6e7
#
_entry.id   c35eee3c450f383387eec3e630cdb6e7
#
_cell.length_a   1.000
_cell.length_b   1.000
_cell.length_c   1.000
_cell.angle_alpha   90.00
_cell.angle_beta   90.00
_cell.angle_gamma   90.00
#
_symmetry.space_group_name_H-M   'P 1'
#
loop_
_entity.id
_entity.type
_entity.pdbx_description
1 polymer ?
#
loop_
_entity_poly.entity_id
_entity_poly.type
_entity_poly.pdbx_seq_one_letter_code
_entity_poly.pdbx_strand_id
1 'polypeptide(L)'
;MYNYRFLFVDYLLLENDENFRKVIKDGLIEANKGRLVTFGITPSYPETGYGYIESYKELTKESPSSKIRKFIEKPNLDLAKKFVKDNHYSWNSGIFLFKASVFLKELEKFEPEIINNCRTALKTGSKDLDFLRINEDSFKKCPNKSIDYALMEKTNLGSVINLNAGWDDIGSWKSVWNNSKKDTMGNVIKGNVFLEDSKNCYLRSEDRLVVGINLNELVIVETKDAILVVNNKATQKVKE
;
A
#
# COMPACT_ATOMS: atom_id res chain seq x y z
N MET A 1 0.91 -27.51 -10.47
CA MET A 1 0.53 -26.63 -9.36
C MET A 1 1.09 -25.22 -9.66
N TYR A 2 0.24 -24.21 -9.82
CA TYR A 2 0.70 -22.87 -10.18
C TYR A 2 1.28 -22.18 -8.94
N ASN A 3 2.59 -21.92 -8.94
CA ASN A 3 3.32 -21.30 -7.82
C ASN A 3 3.32 -19.76 -7.90
N TYR A 4 2.14 -19.15 -8.12
CA TYR A 4 2.00 -17.69 -8.03
C TYR A 4 1.78 -17.26 -6.59
N ARG A 5 2.26 -16.05 -6.27
CA ARG A 5 2.01 -15.39 -4.99
C ARG A 5 1.50 -13.99 -5.25
N PHE A 6 0.48 -13.64 -4.51
CA PHE A 6 0.06 -12.27 -4.29
C PHE A 6 0.65 -11.80 -2.97
N LEU A 7 1.22 -10.62 -2.98
CA LEU A 7 1.68 -9.93 -1.78
C LEU A 7 0.94 -8.60 -1.72
N PHE A 8 0.23 -8.39 -0.62
CA PHE A 8 -0.38 -7.11 -0.24
C PHE A 8 0.45 -6.54 0.90
N VAL A 9 0.89 -5.29 0.76
CA VAL A 9 1.82 -4.68 1.73
C VAL A 9 1.07 -3.94 2.83
N ASP A 10 -0.17 -3.46 2.55
CA ASP A 10 -0.97 -2.65 3.46
C ASP A 10 -2.47 -3.00 3.42
N TYR A 11 -3.27 -2.36 4.27
CA TYR A 11 -4.73 -2.35 4.18
C TYR A 11 -5.14 -1.53 2.96
N LEU A 12 -5.85 -2.15 2.02
CA LEU A 12 -6.22 -1.54 0.75
C LEU A 12 -7.74 -1.48 0.62
N LEU A 13 -8.24 -0.38 0.07
CA LEU A 13 -9.60 -0.30 -0.44
C LEU A 13 -9.58 -0.55 -1.95
N LEU A 14 -10.48 -1.41 -2.41
CA LEU A 14 -10.77 -1.65 -3.83
C LEU A 14 -12.28 -1.58 -4.00
N GLU A 15 -12.77 -0.63 -4.78
CA GLU A 15 -14.21 -0.41 -4.95
C GLU A 15 -14.82 -1.27 -6.06
N ASN A 16 -14.00 -1.77 -7.01
CA ASN A 16 -14.45 -2.51 -8.18
C ASN A 16 -13.75 -3.86 -8.32
N ASP A 17 -14.38 -4.89 -7.76
CA ASP A 17 -13.88 -6.27 -7.78
C ASP A 17 -13.77 -6.84 -9.20
N GLU A 18 -14.68 -6.51 -10.11
CA GLU A 18 -14.66 -7.04 -11.47
C GLU A 18 -13.46 -6.51 -12.24
N ASN A 19 -13.23 -5.20 -12.18
CA ASN A 19 -12.04 -4.58 -12.75
C ASN A 19 -10.77 -5.13 -12.16
N PHE A 20 -10.73 -5.30 -10.83
CA PHE A 20 -9.58 -5.89 -10.17
C PHE A 20 -9.28 -7.30 -10.68
N ARG A 21 -10.31 -8.17 -10.78
CA ARG A 21 -10.16 -9.53 -11.32
C ARG A 21 -9.63 -9.55 -12.76
N LYS A 22 -10.07 -8.59 -13.61
CA LYS A 22 -9.57 -8.44 -14.97
C LYS A 22 -8.09 -8.07 -14.98
N VAL A 23 -7.71 -7.07 -14.22
CA VAL A 23 -6.32 -6.58 -14.13
C VAL A 23 -5.37 -7.65 -13.58
N ILE A 24 -5.83 -8.50 -12.65
CA ILE A 24 -5.08 -9.67 -12.19
C ILE A 24 -4.80 -10.66 -13.33
N LYS A 25 -5.76 -10.89 -14.24
CA LYS A 25 -5.52 -11.78 -15.41
C LYS A 25 -4.44 -11.21 -16.33
N ASP A 26 -4.45 -9.90 -16.56
CA ASP A 26 -3.40 -9.23 -17.33
C ASP A 26 -2.04 -9.35 -16.63
N GLY A 27 -2.01 -9.19 -15.31
CA GLY A 27 -0.81 -9.40 -14.48
C GLY A 27 -0.25 -10.83 -14.56
N LEU A 28 -1.13 -11.84 -14.61
CA LEU A 28 -0.72 -13.24 -14.77
C LEU A 28 0.02 -13.48 -16.09
N ILE A 29 -0.35 -12.79 -17.16
CA ILE A 29 0.34 -12.88 -18.46
C ILE A 29 1.79 -12.43 -18.29
N GLU A 30 2.03 -11.31 -17.66
CA GLU A 30 3.39 -10.79 -17.40
C GLU A 30 4.17 -11.67 -16.41
N ALA A 31 3.53 -12.10 -15.31
CA ALA A 31 4.15 -13.00 -14.35
C ALA A 31 4.54 -14.35 -14.97
N ASN A 32 3.77 -14.84 -15.96
CA ASN A 32 4.12 -16.05 -16.73
C ASN A 32 5.39 -15.91 -17.55
N LYS A 33 5.67 -14.70 -18.02
CA LYS A 33 6.93 -14.36 -18.72
C LYS A 33 8.13 -14.21 -17.77
N GLY A 34 7.95 -14.48 -16.46
CA GLY A 34 9.00 -14.34 -15.45
C GLY A 34 9.19 -12.89 -14.97
N ARG A 35 8.15 -12.06 -15.07
CA ARG A 35 8.19 -10.68 -14.55
C ARG A 35 7.75 -10.63 -13.10
N LEU A 36 8.25 -9.62 -12.39
CA LEU A 36 7.74 -9.18 -11.08
C LEU A 36 6.74 -8.06 -11.34
N VAL A 37 5.46 -8.39 -11.17
CA VAL A 37 4.37 -7.47 -11.52
C VAL A 37 3.97 -6.68 -10.29
N THR A 38 3.78 -5.37 -10.46
CA THR A 38 3.03 -4.52 -9.53
C THR A 38 1.90 -3.81 -10.28
N PHE A 39 1.00 -3.16 -9.55
CA PHE A 39 -0.15 -2.49 -10.12
C PHE A 39 -0.02 -0.99 -9.87
N GLY A 40 -0.15 -0.23 -10.95
CA GLY A 40 0.03 1.22 -10.96
C GLY A 40 -1.30 1.96 -10.97
N ILE A 41 -1.41 2.96 -10.12
CA ILE A 41 -2.57 3.84 -9.99
C ILE A 41 -2.23 5.17 -10.65
N THR A 42 -3.12 5.72 -11.48
CA THR A 42 -2.92 7.05 -12.08
C THR A 42 -2.88 8.12 -10.99
N PRO A 43 -1.77 8.87 -10.84
CA PRO A 43 -1.67 9.89 -9.81
C PRO A 43 -2.64 11.04 -10.06
N SER A 44 -3.41 11.44 -9.04
CA SER A 44 -4.33 12.57 -9.09
C SER A 44 -3.84 13.80 -8.32
N TYR A 45 -2.84 13.63 -7.45
CA TYR A 45 -2.21 14.68 -6.66
C TYR A 45 -0.78 14.29 -6.26
N PRO A 46 0.09 15.23 -5.87
CA PRO A 46 1.49 14.93 -5.51
C PRO A 46 1.60 14.34 -4.10
N GLU A 47 1.34 13.04 -3.95
CA GLU A 47 1.48 12.31 -2.69
C GLU A 47 2.95 11.93 -2.45
N THR A 48 3.49 12.30 -1.29
CA THR A 48 4.88 11.99 -0.91
C THR A 48 5.00 10.72 -0.06
N GLY A 49 3.88 10.19 0.40
CA GLY A 49 3.80 8.95 1.17
C GLY A 49 3.79 7.68 0.32
N TYR A 50 3.66 7.81 -1.01
CA TYR A 50 3.58 6.68 -1.93
C TYR A 50 4.87 6.48 -2.74
N GLY A 51 5.11 5.25 -3.18
CA GLY A 51 6.06 4.94 -4.23
C GLY A 51 5.54 5.35 -5.61
N TYR A 52 6.42 5.79 -6.49
CA TYR A 52 6.14 6.12 -7.89
C TYR A 52 6.87 5.18 -8.82
N ILE A 53 6.19 4.81 -9.90
CA ILE A 53 6.69 3.89 -10.91
C ILE A 53 6.74 4.63 -12.25
N GLU A 54 7.94 4.78 -12.81
CA GLU A 54 8.14 5.24 -14.18
C GLU A 54 8.09 4.04 -15.12
N SER A 55 7.18 4.06 -16.08
CA SER A 55 7.02 3.02 -17.10
C SER A 55 7.67 3.42 -18.43
N TYR A 56 8.13 2.43 -19.23
CA TYR A 56 8.67 2.69 -20.58
C TYR A 56 7.61 3.18 -21.55
N LYS A 57 6.33 2.83 -21.32
CA LYS A 57 5.20 3.25 -22.15
C LYS A 57 4.11 3.78 -21.23
N GLU A 58 3.35 4.76 -21.69
CA GLU A 58 2.14 5.20 -21.00
C GLU A 58 1.18 4.03 -20.81
N LEU A 59 0.56 3.98 -19.65
CA LEU A 59 -0.44 2.97 -19.32
C LEU A 59 -1.82 3.47 -19.76
N THR A 60 -2.37 2.84 -20.80
CA THR A 60 -3.70 3.16 -21.34
C THR A 60 -4.62 1.93 -21.25
N LYS A 61 -5.89 2.09 -21.65
CA LYS A 61 -6.82 0.95 -21.74
C LYS A 61 -6.39 -0.05 -22.83
N GLU A 62 -5.79 0.43 -23.90
CA GLU A 62 -5.31 -0.36 -25.04
C GLU A 62 -3.92 -0.98 -24.75
N SER A 63 -3.12 -0.33 -23.92
CA SER A 63 -1.80 -0.78 -23.49
C SER A 63 -1.73 -0.78 -21.96
N PRO A 64 -2.39 -1.73 -21.27
CA PRO A 64 -2.52 -1.70 -19.82
C PRO A 64 -1.24 -2.11 -19.08
N SER A 65 -0.22 -2.61 -19.78
CA SER A 65 1.04 -3.11 -19.18
C SER A 65 2.28 -2.49 -19.79
N SER A 66 3.28 -2.25 -18.96
CA SER A 66 4.62 -1.81 -19.38
C SER A 66 5.70 -2.40 -18.50
N LYS A 67 6.94 -2.47 -19.04
CA LYS A 67 8.11 -2.66 -18.17
C LYS A 67 8.32 -1.43 -17.32
N ILE A 68 8.81 -1.63 -16.11
CA ILE A 68 9.23 -0.56 -15.20
C ILE A 68 10.59 -0.05 -15.67
N ARG A 69 10.70 1.27 -15.83
CA ARG A 69 11.95 1.97 -16.10
C ARG A 69 12.65 2.36 -14.81
N LYS A 70 11.90 2.87 -13.85
CA LYS A 70 12.39 3.28 -12.55
C LYS A 70 11.31 3.12 -11.48
N PHE A 71 11.73 2.73 -10.31
CA PHE A 71 10.90 2.71 -9.11
C PHE A 71 11.46 3.75 -8.13
N ILE A 72 10.63 4.60 -7.54
CA ILE A 72 11.03 5.69 -6.65
C ILE A 72 10.13 5.67 -5.42
N GLU A 73 10.65 5.24 -4.29
CA GLU A 73 9.90 5.18 -3.04
C GLU A 73 9.91 6.53 -2.34
N LYS A 74 8.75 7.05 -2.01
CA LYS A 74 8.50 8.27 -1.22
C LYS A 74 9.33 9.48 -1.68
N PRO A 75 9.08 10.00 -2.90
CA PRO A 75 9.82 11.17 -3.42
C PRO A 75 9.52 12.42 -2.60
N ASN A 76 10.38 13.41 -2.69
CA ASN A 76 10.06 14.74 -2.17
C ASN A 76 8.93 15.41 -2.96
N LEU A 77 8.34 16.47 -2.40
CA LEU A 77 7.16 17.14 -2.98
C LEU A 77 7.41 17.70 -4.39
N ASP A 78 8.61 18.20 -4.67
CA ASP A 78 8.93 18.80 -5.98
C ASP A 78 9.03 17.74 -7.07
N LEU A 79 9.57 16.56 -6.76
CA LEU A 79 9.54 15.40 -7.65
C LEU A 79 8.12 14.88 -7.83
N ALA A 80 7.35 14.73 -6.74
CA ALA A 80 5.97 14.28 -6.81
C ALA A 80 5.11 15.18 -7.71
N LYS A 81 5.26 16.51 -7.62
CA LYS A 81 4.59 17.49 -8.51
C LYS A 81 4.96 17.31 -9.99
N LYS A 82 6.20 16.90 -10.28
CA LYS A 82 6.63 16.61 -11.66
C LYS A 82 5.99 15.30 -12.16
N PHE A 83 6.01 14.27 -11.33
CA PHE A 83 5.50 12.95 -11.70
C PHE A 83 3.99 12.93 -11.99
N VAL A 84 3.18 13.70 -11.23
CA VAL A 84 1.74 13.82 -11.50
C VAL A 84 1.42 14.42 -12.87
N LYS A 85 2.33 15.19 -13.46
CA LYS A 85 2.14 15.83 -14.77
C LYS A 85 2.60 14.98 -15.95
N ASP A 86 3.24 13.84 -15.68
CA ASP A 86 3.81 12.95 -16.69
C ASP A 86 3.07 11.61 -16.67
N ASN A 87 2.38 11.27 -17.75
CA ASN A 87 1.58 10.06 -17.90
C ASN A 87 2.39 8.75 -17.85
N HIS A 88 3.72 8.82 -17.85
CA HIS A 88 4.58 7.65 -17.64
C HIS A 88 4.67 7.24 -16.17
N TYR A 89 4.20 8.09 -15.23
CA TYR A 89 4.25 7.81 -13.82
C TYR A 89 2.93 7.29 -13.29
N SER A 90 3.01 6.30 -12.41
CA SER A 90 1.89 5.80 -11.62
C SER A 90 2.31 5.65 -10.16
N TRP A 91 1.35 5.72 -9.23
CA TRP A 91 1.60 5.30 -7.84
C TRP A 91 1.74 3.79 -7.76
N ASN A 92 2.64 3.31 -6.92
CA ASN A 92 2.70 1.90 -6.53
C ASN A 92 1.53 1.57 -5.61
N SER A 93 0.72 0.60 -5.99
CA SER A 93 -0.41 0.16 -5.17
C SER A 93 -0.03 -0.67 -3.95
N GLY A 94 1.23 -1.10 -3.82
CA GLY A 94 1.64 -2.07 -2.80
C GLY A 94 1.13 -3.49 -3.05
N ILE A 95 0.58 -3.77 -4.23
CA ILE A 95 0.11 -5.11 -4.63
C ILE A 95 1.14 -5.70 -5.61
N PHE A 96 1.60 -6.92 -5.32
CA PHE A 96 2.57 -7.61 -6.17
C PHE A 96 2.06 -8.99 -6.59
N LEU A 97 2.40 -9.38 -7.81
CA LEU A 97 2.08 -10.68 -8.38
C LEU A 97 3.30 -11.26 -9.11
N PHE A 98 3.72 -12.46 -8.72
CA PHE A 98 4.90 -13.10 -9.28
C PHE A 98 4.92 -14.62 -9.11
N LYS A 99 5.77 -15.31 -9.87
CA LYS A 99 6.16 -16.68 -9.57
C LYS A 99 7.11 -16.69 -8.37
N ALA A 100 6.83 -17.48 -7.35
CA ALA A 100 7.67 -17.60 -6.17
C ALA A 100 9.14 -17.89 -6.50
N SER A 101 9.38 -18.74 -7.51
CA SER A 101 10.74 -19.09 -7.98
C SER A 101 11.50 -17.89 -8.55
N VAL A 102 10.82 -16.99 -9.28
CA VAL A 102 11.43 -15.78 -9.83
C VAL A 102 11.77 -14.80 -8.72
N PHE A 103 10.81 -14.57 -7.81
CA PHE A 103 11.00 -13.70 -6.64
C PHE A 103 12.19 -14.15 -5.78
N LEU A 104 12.24 -15.43 -5.41
CA LEU A 104 13.32 -15.97 -4.58
C LEU A 104 14.70 -15.86 -5.27
N LYS A 105 14.75 -16.10 -6.60
CA LYS A 105 15.98 -15.98 -7.38
C LYS A 105 16.48 -14.53 -7.43
N GLU A 106 15.60 -13.58 -7.65
CA GLU A 106 15.98 -12.16 -7.68
C GLU A 106 16.35 -11.67 -6.27
N LEU A 107 15.61 -12.10 -5.24
CA LEU A 107 15.94 -11.74 -3.87
C LEU A 107 17.30 -12.33 -3.44
N GLU A 108 17.63 -13.55 -3.84
CA GLU A 108 18.95 -14.17 -3.59
C GLU A 108 20.08 -13.38 -4.26
N LYS A 109 19.84 -12.80 -5.43
CA LYS A 109 20.79 -11.98 -6.17
C LYS A 109 21.05 -10.63 -5.49
N PHE A 110 19.99 -9.95 -5.02
CA PHE A 110 20.09 -8.57 -4.52
C PHE A 110 20.19 -8.47 -3.00
N GLU A 111 19.62 -9.45 -2.27
CA GLU A 111 19.57 -9.47 -0.81
C GLU A 111 19.81 -10.91 -0.27
N PRO A 112 20.99 -11.50 -0.54
CA PRO A 112 21.30 -12.88 -0.14
C PRO A 112 21.21 -13.10 1.37
N GLU A 113 21.47 -12.07 2.17
CA GLU A 113 21.37 -12.13 3.62
C GLU A 113 19.95 -12.38 4.10
N ILE A 114 18.94 -11.73 3.48
CA ILE A 114 17.53 -11.96 3.78
C ILE A 114 17.16 -13.42 3.50
N ILE A 115 17.53 -13.94 2.33
CA ILE A 115 17.23 -15.34 1.95
C ILE A 115 17.88 -16.33 2.90
N ASN A 116 19.15 -16.11 3.26
CA ASN A 116 19.89 -17.03 4.13
C ASN A 116 19.30 -17.04 5.54
N ASN A 117 18.98 -15.88 6.11
CA ASN A 117 18.36 -15.80 7.43
C ASN A 117 16.95 -16.39 7.43
N CYS A 118 16.13 -16.14 6.40
CA CYS A 118 14.81 -16.77 6.26
C CYS A 118 14.91 -18.31 6.14
N ARG A 119 15.84 -18.83 5.34
CA ARG A 119 16.07 -20.29 5.22
C ARG A 119 16.51 -20.89 6.56
N THR A 120 17.38 -20.21 7.28
CA THR A 120 17.84 -20.65 8.62
C THR A 120 16.68 -20.64 9.60
N ALA A 121 15.90 -19.55 9.64
CA ALA A 121 14.75 -19.43 10.53
C ALA A 121 13.70 -20.53 10.30
N LEU A 122 13.46 -20.89 9.03
CA LEU A 122 12.57 -22.01 8.66
C LEU A 122 13.16 -23.36 9.06
N LYS A 123 14.45 -23.59 8.79
CA LYS A 123 15.13 -24.87 9.09
C LYS A 123 15.20 -25.18 10.57
N THR A 124 15.41 -24.15 11.39
CA THR A 124 15.54 -24.25 12.86
C THR A 124 14.23 -23.95 13.60
N GLY A 125 13.14 -23.77 12.86
CA GLY A 125 11.79 -23.60 13.40
C GLY A 125 11.21 -24.91 13.93
N SER A 126 10.05 -24.85 14.55
CA SER A 126 9.31 -25.98 15.10
C SER A 126 7.92 -26.08 14.53
N LYS A 127 7.37 -27.30 14.50
CA LYS A 127 5.95 -27.51 14.22
C LYS A 127 5.15 -27.36 15.52
N ASP A 128 4.07 -26.60 15.45
CA ASP A 128 3.12 -26.38 16.53
C ASP A 128 1.71 -26.59 15.97
N LEU A 129 1.20 -27.82 16.08
CA LEU A 129 -0.03 -28.28 15.44
C LEU A 129 0.00 -28.01 13.90
N ASP A 130 -0.90 -27.16 13.42
CA ASP A 130 -1.00 -26.78 12.01
C ASP A 130 -0.07 -25.60 11.63
N PHE A 131 0.66 -25.05 12.60
CA PHE A 131 1.55 -23.92 12.39
C PHE A 131 3.00 -24.34 12.27
N LEU A 132 3.73 -23.64 11.39
CA LEU A 132 5.17 -23.67 11.33
C LEU A 132 5.70 -22.41 12.04
N ARG A 133 6.27 -22.60 13.25
CA ARG A 133 6.90 -21.51 14.01
C ARG A 133 8.32 -21.35 13.55
N ILE A 134 8.63 -20.20 12.95
CA ILE A 134 10.01 -19.88 12.55
C ILE A 134 10.87 -19.57 13.79
N ASN A 135 12.17 -19.81 13.69
CA ASN A 135 13.09 -19.43 14.74
C ASN A 135 13.26 -17.91 14.79
N GLU A 136 12.87 -17.31 15.92
CA GLU A 136 12.80 -15.86 16.10
C GLU A 136 14.20 -15.20 16.04
N ASP A 137 15.22 -15.80 16.67
CA ASP A 137 16.57 -15.24 16.71
C ASP A 137 17.22 -15.20 15.32
N SER A 138 16.94 -16.22 14.50
CA SER A 138 17.40 -16.24 13.11
C SER A 138 16.66 -15.24 12.26
N PHE A 139 15.34 -15.08 12.48
CA PHE A 139 14.52 -14.13 11.73
C PHE A 139 14.84 -12.68 12.08
N LYS A 140 15.12 -12.36 13.34
CA LYS A 140 15.56 -11.04 13.80
C LYS A 140 16.85 -10.55 13.14
N LYS A 141 17.67 -11.46 12.61
CA LYS A 141 18.88 -11.12 11.86
C LYS A 141 18.61 -10.69 10.42
N CYS A 142 17.39 -10.84 9.92
CA CYS A 142 17.05 -10.36 8.59
C CYS A 142 17.12 -8.83 8.53
N PRO A 143 17.79 -8.25 7.53
CA PRO A 143 17.71 -6.81 7.27
C PRO A 143 16.27 -6.34 7.16
N ASN A 144 15.93 -5.26 7.86
CA ASN A 144 14.60 -4.66 7.81
C ASN A 144 14.46 -3.78 6.54
N LYS A 145 14.08 -4.39 5.43
CA LYS A 145 13.88 -3.72 4.14
C LYS A 145 12.55 -4.12 3.54
N SER A 146 11.79 -3.14 3.04
CA SER A 146 10.59 -3.42 2.24
C SER A 146 10.96 -4.07 0.90
N ILE A 147 10.01 -4.76 0.27
CA ILE A 147 10.17 -5.34 -1.07
C ILE A 147 10.57 -4.27 -2.11
N ASP A 148 10.13 -3.04 -1.92
CA ASP A 148 10.42 -1.91 -2.80
C ASP A 148 11.92 -1.64 -2.85
N TYR A 149 12.55 -1.41 -1.69
CA TYR A 149 14.00 -1.19 -1.57
C TYR A 149 14.83 -2.45 -1.77
N ALA A 150 14.35 -3.60 -1.30
CA ALA A 150 15.09 -4.83 -1.42
C ALA A 150 15.19 -5.30 -2.87
N LEU A 151 14.12 -5.09 -3.66
CA LEU A 151 13.98 -5.73 -4.94
C LEU A 151 13.53 -4.79 -6.07
N MET A 152 12.41 -4.05 -5.90
CA MET A 152 11.77 -3.35 -7.02
C MET A 152 12.60 -2.20 -7.59
N GLU A 153 13.39 -1.52 -6.76
CA GLU A 153 14.33 -0.48 -7.22
C GLU A 153 15.55 -1.03 -7.97
N LYS A 154 15.84 -2.34 -7.82
CA LYS A 154 17.09 -2.97 -8.34
C LYS A 154 16.86 -3.90 -9.52
N THR A 155 15.68 -4.50 -9.60
CA THR A 155 15.40 -5.53 -10.60
C THR A 155 15.08 -4.94 -11.98
N ASN A 156 15.54 -5.61 -13.03
CA ASN A 156 15.13 -5.35 -14.42
C ASN A 156 13.91 -6.19 -14.84
N LEU A 157 13.36 -6.99 -13.94
CA LEU A 157 12.20 -7.84 -14.21
C LEU A 157 10.88 -7.18 -13.85
N GLY A 158 10.88 -5.94 -13.34
CA GLY A 158 9.69 -5.19 -12.98
C GLY A 158 8.74 -4.97 -14.18
N SER A 159 7.45 -5.19 -13.96
CA SER A 159 6.36 -4.79 -14.87
C SER A 159 5.26 -4.11 -14.06
N VAL A 160 4.63 -3.10 -14.65
CA VAL A 160 3.50 -2.40 -14.05
C VAL A 160 2.26 -2.61 -14.91
N ILE A 161 1.13 -2.86 -14.24
CA ILE A 161 -0.20 -2.98 -14.86
C ILE A 161 -1.07 -1.84 -14.36
N ASN A 162 -1.80 -1.18 -15.25
CA ASN A 162 -2.72 -0.12 -14.86
C ASN A 162 -3.88 -0.69 -14.03
N LEU A 163 -4.06 -0.19 -12.81
CA LEU A 163 -5.13 -0.57 -11.89
C LEU A 163 -6.11 0.60 -11.74
N ASN A 164 -7.25 0.48 -12.35
CA ASN A 164 -8.37 1.42 -12.21
C ASN A 164 -9.53 0.71 -11.51
N ALA A 165 -9.44 0.54 -10.19
CA ALA A 165 -10.41 -0.20 -9.38
C ALA A 165 -10.83 0.55 -8.10
N GLY A 166 -10.69 1.90 -8.07
CA GLY A 166 -11.00 2.69 -6.88
C GLY A 166 -10.07 2.34 -5.71
N TRP A 167 -8.76 2.37 -5.97
CA TRP A 167 -7.74 2.03 -4.99
C TRP A 167 -7.41 3.19 -4.04
N ASP A 168 -7.29 2.88 -2.76
CA ASP A 168 -6.69 3.74 -1.73
C ASP A 168 -5.94 2.86 -0.72
N ASP A 169 -4.80 3.32 -0.21
CA ASP A 169 -3.97 2.56 0.75
C ASP A 169 -4.50 2.60 2.18
N ILE A 170 -5.50 3.45 2.45
CA ILE A 170 -6.08 3.70 3.79
C ILE A 170 -4.99 3.87 4.87
N GLY A 171 -3.82 4.34 4.47
CA GLY A 171 -2.64 4.47 5.31
C GLY A 171 -2.67 5.66 6.27
N SER A 172 -3.72 6.49 6.26
CA SER A 172 -3.87 7.64 7.14
C SER A 172 -5.32 7.88 7.52
N TRP A 173 -5.57 8.55 8.64
CA TRP A 173 -6.92 8.95 9.04
C TRP A 173 -7.60 9.86 8.01
N LYS A 174 -6.83 10.68 7.28
CA LYS A 174 -7.35 11.47 6.16
C LYS A 174 -7.87 10.57 5.05
N SER A 175 -7.17 9.50 4.73
CA SER A 175 -7.59 8.50 3.74
C SER A 175 -8.87 7.79 4.19
N VAL A 176 -8.96 7.40 5.47
CA VAL A 176 -10.19 6.85 6.07
C VAL A 176 -11.35 7.82 5.93
N TRP A 177 -11.14 9.12 6.24
CA TRP A 177 -12.17 10.15 6.07
C TRP A 177 -12.55 10.34 4.60
N ASN A 178 -11.58 10.38 3.67
CA ASN A 178 -11.85 10.52 2.24
C ASN A 178 -12.77 9.43 1.71
N ASN A 179 -12.57 8.19 2.13
CA ASN A 179 -13.29 7.00 1.67
C ASN A 179 -14.52 6.65 2.52
N SER A 180 -14.85 7.45 3.51
CA SER A 180 -16.05 7.26 4.33
C SER A 180 -17.24 8.05 3.77
N LYS A 181 -18.46 7.52 3.98
CA LYS A 181 -19.70 8.26 3.67
C LYS A 181 -19.80 9.45 4.60
N LYS A 182 -19.97 10.64 4.03
CA LYS A 182 -20.04 11.93 4.74
C LYS A 182 -21.46 12.43 4.84
N ASP A 183 -21.72 13.23 5.88
CA ASP A 183 -22.94 14.05 5.96
C ASP A 183 -22.85 15.28 5.01
N THR A 184 -23.89 16.14 5.04
CA THR A 184 -23.97 17.36 4.21
C THR A 184 -22.90 18.40 4.54
N MET A 185 -22.30 18.34 5.73
CA MET A 185 -21.23 19.22 6.20
C MET A 185 -19.85 18.61 6.00
N GLY A 186 -19.74 17.44 5.38
CA GLY A 186 -18.49 16.73 5.15
C GLY A 186 -17.96 15.97 6.37
N ASN A 187 -18.78 15.73 7.38
CA ASN A 187 -18.38 15.01 8.58
C ASN A 187 -18.61 13.50 8.42
N VAL A 188 -17.80 12.72 9.12
CA VAL A 188 -17.95 11.29 9.34
C VAL A 188 -18.06 11.01 10.82
N ILE A 189 -19.15 10.36 11.23
CA ILE A 189 -19.43 10.01 12.62
C ILE A 189 -19.50 8.48 12.74
N LYS A 190 -18.75 7.93 13.70
CA LYS A 190 -18.71 6.50 14.02
C LYS A 190 -18.79 6.28 15.54
N GLY A 191 -19.76 5.49 15.98
CA GLY A 191 -19.94 5.18 17.40
C GLY A 191 -20.71 6.26 18.18
N ASN A 192 -20.40 6.40 19.47
CA ASN A 192 -21.11 7.30 20.39
C ASN A 192 -20.58 8.73 20.31
N VAL A 193 -20.99 9.47 19.28
CA VAL A 193 -20.49 10.82 18.97
C VAL A 193 -21.66 11.79 18.80
N PHE A 194 -21.60 12.97 19.45
CA PHE A 194 -22.45 14.11 19.19
C PHE A 194 -21.64 15.25 18.55
N LEU A 195 -22.14 15.80 17.45
CA LEU A 195 -21.42 16.82 16.70
C LEU A 195 -22.36 17.98 16.35
N GLU A 196 -21.95 19.21 16.67
CA GLU A 196 -22.71 20.44 16.42
C GLU A 196 -21.82 21.51 15.80
N ASP A 197 -22.35 22.30 14.86
CA ASP A 197 -21.67 23.41 14.16
C ASP A 197 -20.27 23.06 13.59
N SER A 198 -20.10 21.84 13.11
CA SER A 198 -18.78 21.32 12.72
C SER A 198 -18.77 20.88 11.27
N LYS A 199 -17.59 20.94 10.62
CA LYS A 199 -17.43 20.58 9.21
C LYS A 199 -16.10 19.90 8.91
N ASN A 200 -16.14 18.99 7.89
CA ASN A 200 -14.98 18.27 7.39
C ASN A 200 -14.22 17.50 8.48
N CYS A 201 -14.95 16.95 9.45
CA CYS A 201 -14.38 16.23 10.58
C CYS A 201 -14.60 14.72 10.46
N TYR A 202 -13.70 13.96 11.05
CA TYR A 202 -13.87 12.53 11.29
C TYR A 202 -13.85 12.29 12.79
N LEU A 203 -14.96 11.80 13.35
CA LEU A 203 -15.05 11.44 14.77
C LEU A 203 -15.42 9.96 14.88
N ARG A 204 -14.62 9.22 15.65
CA ARG A 204 -14.90 7.83 16.02
C ARG A 204 -14.76 7.65 17.52
N SER A 205 -15.74 7.02 18.11
CA SER A 205 -15.71 6.58 19.50
C SER A 205 -16.02 5.09 19.58
N GLU A 206 -15.24 4.36 20.35
CA GLU A 206 -15.46 2.95 20.64
C GLU A 206 -16.31 2.75 21.91
N ASP A 207 -16.14 3.62 22.90
CA ASP A 207 -16.76 3.41 24.23
C ASP A 207 -17.38 4.69 24.79
N ARG A 208 -16.62 5.79 24.91
CA ARG A 208 -17.07 7.03 25.55
C ARG A 208 -17.88 7.90 24.62
N LEU A 209 -18.80 8.69 25.20
CA LEU A 209 -19.43 9.78 24.47
C LEU A 209 -18.37 10.84 24.12
N VAL A 210 -18.20 11.09 22.83
CA VAL A 210 -17.36 12.16 22.28
C VAL A 210 -18.29 13.29 21.78
N VAL A 211 -18.15 14.47 22.34
CA VAL A 211 -18.91 15.67 21.95
C VAL A 211 -17.96 16.62 21.21
N GLY A 212 -18.33 17.04 20.02
CA GLY A 212 -17.62 18.04 19.23
C GLY A 212 -18.51 19.22 18.91
N ILE A 213 -18.04 20.44 19.15
CA ILE A 213 -18.76 21.68 18.87
C ILE A 213 -17.83 22.66 18.17
N ASN A 214 -18.32 23.26 17.08
CA ASN A 214 -17.57 24.25 16.29
C ASN A 214 -16.18 23.75 15.81
N LEU A 215 -16.11 22.50 15.37
CA LEU A 215 -14.89 21.88 14.88
C LEU A 215 -14.75 22.04 13.36
N ASN A 216 -13.49 22.13 12.89
CA ASN A 216 -13.19 22.20 11.48
C ASN A 216 -11.92 21.43 11.13
N GLU A 217 -12.01 20.55 10.11
CA GLU A 217 -10.88 19.77 9.59
C GLU A 217 -10.13 18.97 10.67
N LEU A 218 -10.84 18.35 11.61
CA LEU A 218 -10.25 17.55 12.67
C LEU A 218 -10.59 16.06 12.52
N VAL A 219 -9.65 15.25 12.95
CA VAL A 219 -9.82 13.82 13.20
C VAL A 219 -9.74 13.60 14.70
N ILE A 220 -10.78 12.99 15.26
CA ILE A 220 -10.84 12.61 16.67
C ILE A 220 -11.18 11.12 16.72
N VAL A 221 -10.31 10.34 17.36
CA VAL A 221 -10.50 8.89 17.55
C VAL A 221 -10.31 8.56 19.00
N GLU A 222 -11.35 8.01 19.61
CA GLU A 222 -11.34 7.51 20.98
C GLU A 222 -11.31 5.99 20.94
N THR A 223 -10.39 5.42 21.70
CA THR A 223 -10.27 3.99 21.98
C THR A 223 -10.17 3.76 23.49
N LYS A 224 -10.18 2.52 23.94
CA LYS A 224 -10.14 2.19 25.37
C LYS A 224 -8.92 2.77 26.10
N ASP A 225 -7.81 2.90 25.42
CA ASP A 225 -6.49 3.24 25.97
C ASP A 225 -5.97 4.62 25.55
N ALA A 226 -6.53 5.22 24.47
CA ALA A 226 -6.01 6.48 23.94
C ALA A 226 -7.10 7.36 23.31
N ILE A 227 -6.81 8.65 23.21
CA ILE A 227 -7.59 9.62 22.44
C ILE A 227 -6.63 10.34 21.50
N LEU A 228 -6.87 10.21 20.19
CA LEU A 228 -6.18 10.96 19.16
C LEU A 228 -7.00 12.19 18.78
N VAL A 229 -6.37 13.36 18.79
CA VAL A 229 -6.91 14.60 18.20
C VAL A 229 -5.86 15.17 17.26
N VAL A 230 -6.17 15.24 15.96
CA VAL A 230 -5.22 15.71 14.96
C VAL A 230 -5.93 16.48 13.85
N ASN A 231 -5.26 17.51 13.31
CA ASN A 231 -5.76 18.18 12.12
C ASN A 231 -5.68 17.24 10.92
N ASN A 232 -6.70 17.27 10.05
CA ASN A 232 -6.80 16.41 8.88
C ASN A 232 -5.56 16.51 7.94
N LYS A 233 -4.91 17.68 7.90
CA LYS A 233 -3.67 17.91 7.11
C LYS A 233 -2.41 17.34 7.76
N ALA A 234 -2.47 16.97 9.04
CA ALA A 234 -1.31 16.49 9.81
C ALA A 234 -1.40 14.99 10.16
N THR A 235 -2.37 14.27 9.60
CA THR A 235 -2.62 12.85 9.96
C THR A 235 -1.45 11.90 9.65
N GLN A 236 -0.56 12.25 8.74
CA GLN A 236 0.65 11.45 8.46
C GLN A 236 1.64 11.42 9.64
N LYS A 237 1.65 12.47 10.49
CA LYS A 237 2.51 12.55 11.69
C LYS A 237 2.14 11.54 12.78
N VAL A 238 0.95 10.94 12.71
CA VAL A 238 0.53 9.91 13.68
C VAL A 238 1.39 8.64 13.59
N LYS A 239 2.13 8.45 12.50
CA LYS A 239 3.05 7.30 12.31
C LYS A 239 4.43 7.51 12.96
N GLU A 240 4.78 8.74 13.32
CA GLU A 240 6.03 9.11 14.01
C GLU A 240 5.93 8.86 15.52
#